data_fe6d75630780798b1026205119ec4c21
#
_entry.id   fe6d75630780798b1026205119ec4c21
#
_cell.length_a   1.000
_cell.length_b   1.000
_cell.length_c   1.000
_cell.angle_alpha   90.00
_cell.angle_beta   90.00
_cell.angle_gamma   90.00
#
_symmetry.space_group_name_H-M   'P 1'
#
loop_
_entity.id
_entity.type
_entity.pdbx_description
1 polymer ?
#
loop_
_entity_poly.entity_id
_entity_poly.type
_entity_poly.pdbx_seq_one_letter_code
_entity_poly.pdbx_strand_id
1 'polypeptide(L)'
;YSKKLKKDSKRVNAKEDDELNEAINANKIQKNKYFNYCHELILRQEPKEIRQGVTVYKRDKQKAINAISHSNFQCEINPDHLSFVKKSDGLPYMEAHHLIPMAQQDLFEYSLDVEENIVSLCSQCHNEIHYGENADRLITKLYHERIELLKKKKIYVSLEELLSYYGF
;
A
#
# COMPACT_ATOMS: atom_id res chain seq x y z
N TYR A 1 27.80 -0.36 3.46
CA TYR A 1 27.18 0.51 2.44
C TYR A 1 25.75 0.06 2.14
N SER A 2 25.53 -1.21 1.87
CA SER A 2 24.22 -1.78 1.51
C SER A 2 23.17 -1.70 2.64
N LYS A 3 23.53 -1.91 3.92
CA LYS A 3 22.61 -1.81 5.07
C LYS A 3 22.13 -0.37 5.33
N LYS A 4 22.98 0.63 5.12
CA LYS A 4 22.63 2.04 5.26
C LYS A 4 21.66 2.48 4.18
N LEU A 5 21.91 2.12 2.92
CA LEU A 5 21.01 2.39 1.78
C LEU A 5 19.62 1.77 1.96
N LYS A 6 19.54 0.52 2.46
CA LYS A 6 18.25 -0.13 2.77
C LYS A 6 17.49 0.59 3.88
N LYS A 7 18.21 1.09 4.91
CA LYS A 7 17.58 1.83 6.02
C LYS A 7 17.07 3.20 5.56
N ASP A 8 17.83 3.89 4.72
CA ASP A 8 17.44 5.20 4.18
C ASP A 8 16.26 5.04 3.21
N SER A 9 16.24 3.99 2.38
CA SER A 9 15.12 3.65 1.52
C SER A 9 13.82 3.42 2.31
N LYS A 10 13.87 2.62 3.38
CA LYS A 10 12.71 2.38 4.25
C LYS A 10 12.15 3.68 4.85
N ARG A 11 13.02 4.58 5.32
CA ARG A 11 12.59 5.86 5.92
C ARG A 11 11.94 6.80 4.91
N VAL A 12 12.49 6.92 3.71
CA VAL A 12 11.94 7.78 2.65
C VAL A 12 10.59 7.26 2.20
N ASN A 13 10.46 5.94 1.98
CA ASN A 13 9.19 5.33 1.58
C ASN A 13 8.12 5.40 2.68
N ALA A 14 8.48 5.19 3.94
CA ALA A 14 7.56 5.36 5.06
C ALA A 14 7.02 6.80 5.13
N LYS A 15 7.85 7.80 4.89
CA LYS A 15 7.43 9.21 4.84
C LYS A 15 6.45 9.48 3.69
N GLU A 16 6.69 8.92 2.51
CA GLU A 16 5.76 9.06 1.36
C GLU A 16 4.41 8.39 1.65
N ASP A 17 4.40 7.24 2.33
CA ASP A 17 3.17 6.56 2.73
C ASP A 17 2.42 7.36 3.81
N ASP A 18 3.12 7.96 4.77
CA ASP A 18 2.52 8.84 5.78
C ASP A 18 1.91 10.10 5.13
N GLU A 19 2.61 10.74 4.20
CA GLU A 19 2.10 11.89 3.44
C GLU A 19 0.86 11.51 2.61
N LEU A 20 0.84 10.34 1.98
CA LEU A 20 -0.33 9.83 1.27
C LEU A 20 -1.53 9.67 2.21
N ASN A 21 -1.34 9.00 3.34
CA ASN A 21 -2.41 8.74 4.31
C ASN A 21 -2.91 10.02 4.97
N GLU A 22 -2.04 10.97 5.26
CA GLU A 22 -2.43 12.30 5.73
C GLU A 22 -3.31 13.01 4.67
N ALA A 23 -2.90 12.99 3.41
CA ALA A 23 -3.62 13.64 2.32
C ALA A 23 -5.01 13.02 2.08
N ILE A 24 -5.17 11.71 2.17
CA ILE A 24 -6.47 11.04 1.94
C ILE A 24 -7.42 11.17 3.13
N ASN A 25 -6.89 11.30 4.36
CA ASN A 25 -7.70 11.35 5.58
C ASN A 25 -8.02 12.77 6.08
N ALA A 26 -7.28 13.79 5.62
CA ALA A 26 -7.52 15.19 5.98
C ALA A 26 -8.78 15.79 5.32
N ASN A 27 -9.20 15.25 4.19
CA ASN A 27 -10.30 15.77 3.39
C ASN A 27 -11.45 14.77 3.33
N LYS A 28 -12.67 15.31 3.05
CA LYS A 28 -13.85 14.49 2.80
C LYS A 28 -13.60 13.59 1.59
N ILE A 29 -13.68 12.28 1.81
CA ILE A 29 -13.59 11.29 0.75
C ILE A 29 -14.95 11.20 0.05
N GLN A 30 -14.97 11.41 -1.27
CA GLN A 30 -16.13 11.06 -2.07
C GLN A 30 -16.15 9.54 -2.24
N LYS A 31 -17.18 8.91 -1.67
CA LYS A 31 -17.41 7.47 -1.84
C LYS A 31 -17.61 7.15 -3.31
N ASN A 32 -16.70 6.42 -3.90
CA ASN A 32 -16.93 5.79 -5.18
C ASN A 32 -17.72 4.47 -4.95
N LYS A 33 -19.04 4.56 -4.96
CA LYS A 33 -19.94 3.41 -4.70
C LYS A 33 -19.81 2.29 -5.74
N TYR A 34 -19.19 2.56 -6.87
CA TYR A 34 -19.17 1.68 -8.03
C TYR A 34 -17.75 1.29 -8.45
N PHE A 35 -16.77 1.45 -7.56
CA PHE A 35 -15.43 1.03 -7.89
C PHE A 35 -15.36 -0.49 -8.04
N ASN A 36 -14.97 -0.94 -9.22
CA ASN A 36 -14.57 -2.31 -9.51
C ASN A 36 -13.13 -2.31 -9.98
N TYR A 37 -12.38 -3.35 -9.67
CA TYR A 37 -11.03 -3.49 -10.18
C TYR A 37 -11.00 -3.43 -11.70
N CYS A 38 -10.28 -2.45 -12.23
CA CYS A 38 -10.00 -2.33 -13.66
C CYS A 38 -8.66 -3.01 -13.92
N HIS A 39 -8.68 -4.14 -14.60
CA HIS A 39 -7.47 -4.91 -14.88
C HIS A 39 -6.66 -4.35 -16.07
N GLU A 40 -6.86 -3.09 -16.43
CA GLU A 40 -6.05 -2.40 -17.43
C GLU A 40 -4.58 -2.38 -17.03
N LEU A 41 -3.71 -2.69 -17.99
CA LEU A 41 -2.27 -2.71 -17.76
C LEU A 41 -1.72 -1.28 -17.82
N ILE A 42 -1.05 -0.88 -16.75
CA ILE A 42 -0.42 0.44 -16.62
C ILE A 42 1.07 0.24 -16.47
N LEU A 43 1.85 0.74 -17.44
CA LEU A 43 3.30 0.73 -17.34
C LEU A 43 3.76 1.58 -16.16
N ARG A 44 4.89 1.19 -15.56
CA ARG A 44 5.49 1.98 -14.48
C ARG A 44 5.78 3.39 -14.94
N GLN A 45 5.57 4.34 -14.07
CA GLN A 45 5.96 5.72 -14.30
C GLN A 45 7.46 5.91 -14.07
N GLU A 46 8.03 6.93 -14.70
CA GLU A 46 9.38 7.38 -14.36
C GLU A 46 9.46 7.85 -12.90
N PRO A 47 10.61 7.67 -12.24
CA PRO A 47 10.81 8.14 -10.88
C PRO A 47 10.51 9.64 -10.76
N LYS A 48 9.79 10.01 -9.72
CA LYS A 48 9.49 11.43 -9.43
C LYS A 48 10.76 12.22 -9.13
N GLU A 49 11.62 11.65 -8.32
CA GLU A 49 12.86 12.27 -7.86
C GLU A 49 13.78 11.25 -7.19
N ILE A 50 15.02 11.66 -6.94
CA ILE A 50 15.96 10.92 -6.09
C ILE A 50 16.16 11.73 -4.81
N ARG A 51 15.69 11.20 -3.68
CA ARG A 51 15.91 11.79 -2.34
C ARG A 51 16.94 11.00 -1.57
N GLN A 52 18.01 11.65 -1.13
CA GLN A 52 19.10 11.00 -0.36
C GLN A 52 19.63 9.71 -1.03
N GLY A 53 19.70 9.69 -2.36
CA GLY A 53 20.11 8.53 -3.13
C GLY A 53 19.05 7.44 -3.28
N VAL A 54 17.80 7.70 -2.88
CA VAL A 54 16.66 6.79 -2.98
C VAL A 54 15.71 7.25 -4.07
N THR A 55 15.36 6.35 -4.97
CA THR A 55 14.34 6.58 -6.00
C THR A 55 12.95 6.65 -5.36
N VAL A 56 12.23 7.72 -5.65
CA VAL A 56 10.88 7.97 -5.15
C VAL A 56 9.90 7.99 -6.31
N TYR A 57 8.83 7.20 -6.19
CA TYR A 57 7.73 7.15 -7.14
C TYR A 57 6.51 7.88 -6.62
N LYS A 58 5.81 8.59 -7.50
CA LYS A 58 4.55 9.26 -7.16
C LYS A 58 3.49 8.21 -6.84
N ARG A 59 2.70 8.50 -5.81
CA ARG A 59 1.51 7.74 -5.44
C ARG A 59 0.25 8.52 -5.81
N ASP A 60 -0.69 7.83 -6.44
CA ASP A 60 -1.97 8.42 -6.82
C ASP A 60 -2.96 8.32 -5.67
N LYS A 61 -3.31 9.48 -5.12
CA LYS A 61 -4.28 9.61 -4.03
C LYS A 61 -5.64 8.97 -4.36
N GLN A 62 -6.11 9.09 -5.62
CA GLN A 62 -7.41 8.54 -5.99
C GLN A 62 -7.41 7.01 -5.96
N LYS A 63 -6.33 6.37 -6.35
CA LYS A 63 -6.19 4.90 -6.26
C LYS A 63 -6.23 4.42 -4.80
N ALA A 64 -5.58 5.13 -3.89
CA ALA A 64 -5.63 4.83 -2.47
C ALA A 64 -7.06 4.97 -1.92
N ILE A 65 -7.77 6.04 -2.28
CA ILE A 65 -9.18 6.26 -1.92
C ILE A 65 -10.07 5.14 -2.48
N ASN A 66 -9.88 4.75 -3.74
CA ASN A 66 -10.62 3.66 -4.37
C ASN A 66 -10.44 2.34 -3.61
N ALA A 67 -9.20 1.99 -3.25
CA ALA A 67 -8.90 0.77 -2.51
C ALA A 67 -9.56 0.76 -1.11
N ILE A 68 -9.48 1.85 -0.37
CA ILE A 68 -10.14 1.98 0.95
C ILE A 68 -11.66 1.91 0.80
N SER A 69 -12.23 2.57 -0.21
CA SER A 69 -13.67 2.54 -0.47
C SER A 69 -14.15 1.13 -0.84
N HIS A 70 -13.35 0.40 -1.63
CA HIS A 70 -13.66 -0.99 -2.02
C HIS A 70 -13.72 -1.93 -0.82
N SER A 71 -12.90 -1.71 0.20
CA SER A 71 -12.94 -2.46 1.47
C SER A 71 -14.09 -2.03 2.40
N ASN A 72 -14.98 -1.13 1.98
CA ASN A 72 -16.01 -0.51 2.81
C ASN A 72 -15.46 0.18 4.06
N PHE A 73 -14.27 0.78 3.97
CA PHE A 73 -13.60 1.43 5.12
C PHE A 73 -13.37 0.48 6.29
N GLN A 74 -13.04 -0.77 5.99
CA GLN A 74 -12.71 -1.81 6.95
C GLN A 74 -11.25 -2.24 6.80
N CYS A 75 -10.69 -2.82 7.87
CA CYS A 75 -9.37 -3.41 7.84
C CYS A 75 -9.41 -4.76 7.10
N GLU A 76 -8.57 -4.93 6.09
CA GLU A 76 -8.53 -6.18 5.31
C GLU A 76 -7.87 -7.34 6.06
N ILE A 77 -7.18 -7.08 7.17
CA ILE A 77 -6.71 -8.16 8.05
C ILE A 77 -7.87 -8.76 8.83
N ASN A 78 -8.71 -7.92 9.41
CA ASN A 78 -9.93 -8.34 10.09
C ASN A 78 -10.93 -7.17 10.06
N PRO A 79 -12.11 -7.35 9.42
CA PRO A 79 -13.15 -6.32 9.36
C PRO A 79 -13.66 -5.86 10.73
N ASP A 80 -13.51 -6.68 11.77
CA ASP A 80 -13.94 -6.36 13.14
C ASP A 80 -12.94 -5.49 13.89
N HIS A 81 -11.79 -5.18 13.31
CA HIS A 81 -10.85 -4.25 13.92
C HIS A 81 -11.46 -2.85 14.02
N LEU A 82 -11.57 -2.39 15.24
CA LEU A 82 -12.13 -1.07 15.54
C LEU A 82 -11.16 0.04 15.08
N SER A 83 -11.74 1.10 14.54
CA SER A 83 -11.02 2.34 14.26
C SER A 83 -11.91 3.52 14.65
N PHE A 84 -11.28 4.65 14.95
CA PHE A 84 -12.04 5.85 15.25
C PHE A 84 -12.71 6.42 14.00
N VAL A 85 -13.80 7.15 14.22
CA VAL A 85 -14.51 7.85 13.16
C VAL A 85 -13.82 9.19 12.86
N LYS A 86 -13.55 9.44 11.60
CA LYS A 86 -12.88 10.68 11.17
C LYS A 86 -13.81 11.89 11.34
N LYS A 87 -13.22 12.97 11.83
CA LYS A 87 -13.90 14.26 11.94
C LYS A 87 -14.25 14.88 10.58
N SER A 88 -13.47 14.56 9.54
CA SER A 88 -13.60 15.15 8.20
C SER A 88 -14.85 14.69 7.45
N ASP A 89 -15.24 13.42 7.57
CA ASP A 89 -16.30 12.80 6.75
C ASP A 89 -17.20 11.81 7.50
N GLY A 90 -16.95 11.55 8.79
CA GLY A 90 -17.73 10.61 9.59
C GLY A 90 -17.50 9.14 9.24
N LEU A 91 -16.45 8.80 8.49
CA LEU A 91 -16.09 7.43 8.12
C LEU A 91 -15.00 6.88 9.04
N PRO A 92 -14.90 5.55 9.21
CA PRO A 92 -13.80 4.96 9.95
C PRO A 92 -12.44 5.35 9.35
N TYR A 93 -11.47 5.61 10.21
CA TYR A 93 -10.12 5.92 9.80
C TYR A 93 -9.41 4.65 9.33
N MET A 94 -8.95 4.64 8.08
CA MET A 94 -8.14 3.57 7.50
C MET A 94 -6.94 4.16 6.79
N GLU A 95 -5.90 3.38 6.70
CA GLU A 95 -4.65 3.72 6.02
C GLU A 95 -4.46 2.83 4.79
N ALA A 96 -4.09 3.45 3.69
CA ALA A 96 -3.71 2.73 2.47
C ALA A 96 -2.27 2.22 2.59
N HIS A 97 -2.06 0.96 2.19
CA HIS A 97 -0.75 0.33 2.21
C HIS A 97 -0.50 -0.41 0.89
N HIS A 98 0.62 -0.14 0.23
CA HIS A 98 1.05 -0.91 -0.94
C HIS A 98 1.65 -2.24 -0.46
N LEU A 99 0.99 -3.36 -0.79
CA LEU A 99 1.42 -4.69 -0.35
C LEU A 99 2.81 -5.03 -0.90
N ILE A 100 3.03 -4.82 -2.20
CA ILE A 100 4.38 -4.77 -2.74
C ILE A 100 4.84 -3.31 -2.60
N PRO A 101 5.87 -3.04 -1.77
CA PRO A 101 6.29 -1.67 -1.50
C PRO A 101 6.70 -0.93 -2.77
N MET A 102 6.32 0.34 -2.89
CA MET A 102 6.69 1.20 -4.03
C MET A 102 8.20 1.29 -4.24
N ALA A 103 8.99 1.09 -3.20
CA ALA A 103 10.45 1.00 -3.28
C ALA A 103 10.95 -0.11 -4.23
N GLN A 104 10.12 -1.10 -4.52
CA GLN A 104 10.44 -2.23 -5.39
C GLN A 104 10.01 -2.02 -6.85
N GLN A 105 9.50 -0.84 -7.21
CA GLN A 105 8.98 -0.58 -8.56
C GLN A 105 9.97 -0.91 -9.67
N ASP A 106 11.26 -0.72 -9.45
CA ASP A 106 12.29 -1.02 -10.46
C ASP A 106 12.35 -2.49 -10.89
N LEU A 107 11.83 -3.39 -10.05
CA LEU A 107 11.77 -4.83 -10.33
C LEU A 107 10.58 -5.23 -11.20
N PHE A 108 9.64 -4.32 -11.46
CA PHE A 108 8.40 -4.58 -12.16
C PHE A 108 8.22 -3.67 -13.36
N GLU A 109 7.77 -4.23 -14.47
CA GLU A 109 7.48 -3.49 -15.70
C GLU A 109 6.22 -2.64 -15.56
N TYR A 110 5.22 -3.16 -14.86
CA TYR A 110 3.93 -2.50 -14.65
C TYR A 110 3.89 -1.77 -13.31
N SER A 111 3.05 -0.75 -13.23
CA SER A 111 2.92 0.10 -12.05
C SER A 111 2.48 -0.69 -10.83
N LEU A 112 3.18 -0.53 -9.71
CA LEU A 112 2.78 -1.02 -8.40
C LEU A 112 1.74 -0.10 -7.73
N ASP A 113 1.56 1.12 -8.23
CA ASP A 113 0.56 2.06 -7.75
C ASP A 113 -0.78 1.81 -8.44
N VAL A 114 -1.38 0.69 -8.07
CA VAL A 114 -2.68 0.21 -8.57
C VAL A 114 -3.50 -0.32 -7.41
N GLU A 115 -4.82 -0.21 -7.53
CA GLU A 115 -5.75 -0.62 -6.47
C GLU A 115 -5.59 -2.10 -6.08
N GLU A 116 -5.24 -2.95 -7.03
CA GLU A 116 -4.97 -4.38 -6.79
C GLU A 116 -3.80 -4.61 -5.83
N ASN A 117 -2.86 -3.68 -5.75
CA ASN A 117 -1.71 -3.72 -4.83
C ASN A 117 -1.90 -2.88 -3.57
N ILE A 118 -3.00 -2.14 -3.46
CA ILE A 118 -3.26 -1.29 -2.29
C ILE A 118 -4.28 -1.96 -1.39
N VAL A 119 -3.96 -2.09 -0.12
CA VAL A 119 -4.83 -2.67 0.92
C VAL A 119 -5.24 -1.60 1.93
N SER A 120 -6.43 -1.77 2.50
CA SER A 120 -6.97 -0.92 3.56
C SER A 120 -6.67 -1.53 4.92
N LEU A 121 -5.99 -0.81 5.78
CA LEU A 121 -5.58 -1.29 7.10
C LEU A 121 -5.97 -0.29 8.18
N CYS A 122 -6.35 -0.81 9.37
CA CYS A 122 -6.38 0.02 10.56
C CYS A 122 -4.94 0.43 10.96
N SER A 123 -4.80 1.50 11.74
CA SER A 123 -3.48 1.99 12.16
C SER A 123 -2.65 0.93 12.89
N GLN A 124 -3.28 0.07 13.66
CA GLN A 124 -2.61 -1.03 14.37
C GLN A 124 -1.96 -2.01 13.39
N CYS A 125 -2.72 -2.52 12.41
CA CYS A 125 -2.20 -3.47 11.43
C CYS A 125 -1.18 -2.83 10.49
N HIS A 126 -1.38 -1.56 10.11
CA HIS A 126 -0.42 -0.84 9.27
C HIS A 126 0.92 -0.65 9.98
N ASN A 127 0.91 -0.28 11.24
CA ASN A 127 2.14 -0.21 12.04
C ASN A 127 2.76 -1.59 12.25
N GLU A 128 1.95 -2.62 12.51
CA GLU A 128 2.45 -4.00 12.68
C GLU A 128 3.16 -4.51 11.44
N ILE A 129 2.63 -4.24 10.24
CA ILE A 129 3.29 -4.63 8.97
C ILE A 129 4.69 -4.00 8.85
N HIS A 130 4.86 -2.76 9.30
CA HIS A 130 6.13 -2.07 9.19
C HIS A 130 7.13 -2.39 10.30
N TYR A 131 6.65 -2.67 11.53
CA TYR A 131 7.49 -2.73 12.72
C TYR A 131 7.31 -4.00 13.55
N GLY A 132 6.30 -4.80 13.26
CA GLY A 132 5.98 -5.98 14.04
C GLY A 132 6.95 -7.13 13.82
N GLU A 133 7.31 -7.81 14.90
CA GLU A 133 8.18 -9.00 14.86
C GLU A 133 7.56 -10.15 14.04
N ASN A 134 6.23 -10.28 14.10
CA ASN A 134 5.48 -11.34 13.43
C ASN A 134 4.61 -10.81 12.28
N ALA A 135 5.08 -9.78 11.58
CA ALA A 135 4.35 -9.17 10.47
C ALA A 135 4.23 -10.11 9.25
N ASP A 136 5.09 -11.11 9.15
CA ASP A 136 5.06 -12.14 8.11
C ASP A 136 3.69 -12.82 7.96
N ARG A 137 2.99 -13.06 9.07
CA ARG A 137 1.63 -13.64 9.06
C ARG A 137 0.60 -12.71 8.41
N LEU A 138 0.69 -11.40 8.63
CA LEU A 138 -0.20 -10.41 8.01
C LEU A 138 0.07 -10.29 6.52
N ILE A 139 1.34 -10.24 6.15
CA ILE A 139 1.79 -10.17 4.75
C ILE A 139 1.35 -11.43 3.99
N THR A 140 1.51 -12.60 4.60
CA THR A 140 1.10 -13.89 4.01
C THR A 140 -0.41 -13.92 3.75
N LYS A 141 -1.22 -13.47 4.71
CA LYS A 141 -2.68 -13.39 4.54
C LYS A 141 -3.05 -12.49 3.35
N LEU A 142 -2.51 -11.28 3.32
CA LEU A 142 -2.79 -10.32 2.24
C LEU A 142 -2.28 -10.82 0.88
N TYR A 143 -1.14 -11.51 0.85
CA TYR A 143 -0.62 -12.13 -0.36
C TYR A 143 -1.62 -13.11 -0.98
N HIS A 144 -2.15 -14.03 -0.19
CA HIS A 144 -3.12 -15.01 -0.69
C HIS A 144 -4.42 -14.38 -1.18
N GLU A 145 -4.83 -13.26 -0.59
CA GLU A 145 -6.02 -12.53 -1.03
C GLU A 145 -5.79 -11.73 -2.31
N ARG A 146 -4.56 -11.31 -2.59
CA ARG A 146 -4.24 -10.38 -3.68
C ARG A 146 -3.52 -10.99 -4.87
N ILE A 147 -2.91 -12.18 -4.72
CA ILE A 147 -2.04 -12.72 -5.76
C ILE A 147 -2.74 -12.89 -7.12
N GLU A 148 -3.99 -13.31 -7.15
CA GLU A 148 -4.72 -13.48 -8.41
C GLU A 148 -5.09 -12.13 -9.06
N LEU A 149 -5.34 -11.09 -8.26
CA LEU A 149 -5.55 -9.73 -8.76
C LEU A 149 -4.25 -9.14 -9.33
N LEU A 150 -3.14 -9.34 -8.64
CA LEU A 150 -1.82 -8.90 -9.10
C LEU A 150 -1.42 -9.56 -10.42
N LYS A 151 -1.68 -10.86 -10.58
CA LYS A 151 -1.43 -11.58 -11.83
C LYS A 151 -2.19 -10.99 -13.01
N LYS A 152 -3.43 -10.54 -12.81
CA LYS A 152 -4.22 -9.84 -13.85
C LYS A 152 -3.60 -8.52 -14.28
N LYS A 153 -2.80 -7.91 -13.42
CA LYS A 153 -2.00 -6.70 -13.71
C LYS A 153 -0.59 -7.04 -14.23
N LYS A 154 -0.31 -8.32 -14.52
CA LYS A 154 1.02 -8.82 -14.88
C LYS A 154 2.11 -8.47 -13.84
N ILE A 155 1.72 -8.41 -12.59
CA ILE A 155 2.59 -8.24 -11.45
C ILE A 155 2.79 -9.62 -10.82
N TYR A 156 3.97 -10.17 -10.99
CA TYR A 156 4.31 -11.52 -10.53
C TYR A 156 5.30 -11.44 -9.37
N VAL A 157 4.95 -11.98 -8.24
CA VAL A 157 5.78 -12.04 -7.05
C VAL A 157 5.47 -13.32 -6.30
N SER A 158 6.49 -14.02 -5.84
CA SER A 158 6.31 -15.15 -4.91
C SER A 158 6.11 -14.65 -3.49
N LEU A 159 5.57 -15.49 -2.62
CA LEU A 159 5.45 -15.16 -1.19
C LEU A 159 6.83 -14.91 -0.57
N GLU A 160 7.82 -15.73 -0.92
CA GLU A 160 9.20 -15.58 -0.44
C GLU A 160 9.82 -14.24 -0.84
N GLU A 161 9.65 -13.84 -2.10
CA GLU A 161 10.10 -12.53 -2.59
C GLU A 161 9.39 -11.41 -1.84
N LEU A 162 8.07 -11.47 -1.71
CA LEU A 162 7.30 -10.45 -0.98
C LEU A 162 7.77 -10.32 0.47
N LEU A 163 7.93 -11.43 1.19
CA LEU A 163 8.43 -11.43 2.56
C LEU A 163 9.83 -10.83 2.65
N SER A 164 10.70 -11.10 1.68
CA SER A 164 12.05 -10.54 1.64
C SER A 164 12.07 -9.01 1.54
N TYR A 165 11.06 -8.41 0.90
CA TYR A 165 10.93 -6.93 0.82
C TYR A 165 10.66 -6.30 2.19
N TYR A 166 10.10 -7.05 3.11
CA TYR A 166 9.84 -6.65 4.50
C TYR A 166 10.95 -7.06 5.49
N GLY A 167 11.90 -7.87 5.01
CA GLY A 167 13.06 -8.29 5.81
C GLY A 167 12.91 -9.63 6.52
N PHE A 168 11.95 -10.46 6.05
CA PHE A 168 11.76 -11.85 6.48
C PHE A 168 12.44 -12.83 5.55
#